data_bf177b91d797869831f560668f6e23fe
#
_entry.id   bf177b91d797869831f560668f6e23fe
#
_cell.length_a   1.000
_cell.length_b   1.000
_cell.length_c   1.000
_cell.angle_alpha   90.00
_cell.angle_beta   90.00
_cell.angle_gamma   90.00
#
_symmetry.space_group_name_H-M   'P 1'
#
loop_
_entity.id
_entity.type
_entity.pdbx_description
1 polymer ?
#
loop_
_entity_poly.entity_id
_entity_poly.type
_entity_poly.pdbx_seq_one_letter_code
_entity_poly.pdbx_strand_id
1 'polypeptide(L)'
;MLMPMRKALWIAGFLSVFALAQPAQVDPQYQSWMKSMQPSLSAIRNAPDNAAMVEAATKLADTFDQVARYWKAKQVADAVAFAETARDAAKAVAAGAGDKTANLQRIQEQCGGCHLKHRFPQGAPSDPDRVVKAGSLPPGWSVRPDRGAASQINFTVDGDAYHLAMGPAGTFYRADWMKTGDYQFSARLTQTKAPTHPISYGIMFGGSELASSGQTYSYFLVRNEGDYYIANREGDKRPVTVVDWKLHPAIAKQGSDGRQTNTLGIQVKGDDVIFTVNGTEVTRLTKSKVHTDGMYAFRIGHNLDVDVDQLNR
;
A
#
# COMPACT_ATOMS: atom_id res chain seq x y z
N MET A 1 -16.24 -72.26 -49.05
CA MET A 1 -15.74 -70.95 -49.35
C MET A 1 -16.25 -70.00 -48.18
N LEU A 2 -15.44 -69.87 -47.14
CA LEU A 2 -15.83 -69.17 -45.93
C LEU A 2 -15.20 -67.76 -45.95
N MET A 3 -16.05 -66.73 -45.87
CA MET A 3 -15.62 -65.35 -45.72
C MET A 3 -15.36 -65.03 -44.25
N PRO A 4 -14.30 -64.31 -43.90
CA PRO A 4 -14.06 -63.89 -42.48
C PRO A 4 -14.81 -62.59 -42.14
N MET A 5 -15.52 -62.63 -41.05
CA MET A 5 -16.12 -61.45 -40.38
C MET A 5 -15.03 -60.47 -39.80
N ARG A 6 -15.07 -59.22 -40.29
CA ARG A 6 -14.29 -58.16 -39.74
C ARG A 6 -14.97 -57.62 -38.48
N LYS A 7 -14.30 -57.75 -37.32
CA LYS A 7 -14.70 -57.10 -36.07
C LYS A 7 -14.30 -55.61 -36.11
N ALA A 8 -15.28 -54.73 -36.08
CA ALA A 8 -15.06 -53.30 -35.90
C ALA A 8 -14.78 -52.99 -34.42
N LEU A 9 -13.61 -52.45 -34.14
CA LEU A 9 -13.19 -51.99 -32.81
C LEU A 9 -13.68 -50.54 -32.64
N TRP A 10 -14.65 -50.32 -31.75
CA TRP A 10 -15.07 -48.98 -31.35
C TRP A 10 -14.10 -48.46 -30.31
N ILE A 11 -13.26 -47.46 -30.67
CA ILE A 11 -12.44 -46.71 -29.68
C ILE A 11 -13.31 -45.58 -29.16
N ALA A 12 -13.81 -45.72 -27.95
CA ALA A 12 -14.47 -44.65 -27.23
C ALA A 12 -13.37 -43.66 -26.71
N GLY A 13 -13.21 -42.56 -27.45
CA GLY A 13 -12.34 -41.47 -27.01
C GLY A 13 -12.96 -40.75 -25.81
N PHE A 14 -12.38 -40.89 -24.64
CA PHE A 14 -12.67 -40.05 -23.48
C PHE A 14 -12.09 -38.64 -23.74
N LEU A 15 -12.92 -37.70 -24.14
CA LEU A 15 -12.62 -36.27 -24.11
C LEU A 15 -12.67 -35.83 -22.65
N SER A 16 -11.51 -35.82 -22.00
CA SER A 16 -11.35 -35.14 -20.71
C SER A 16 -11.45 -33.64 -20.90
N VAL A 17 -12.64 -33.10 -20.63
CA VAL A 17 -12.82 -31.62 -20.55
C VAL A 17 -12.06 -31.18 -19.31
N PHE A 18 -10.86 -30.65 -19.48
CA PHE A 18 -10.21 -29.84 -18.45
C PHE A 18 -11.04 -28.56 -18.25
N ALA A 19 -11.90 -28.57 -17.26
CA ALA A 19 -12.50 -27.34 -16.76
C ALA A 19 -11.37 -26.47 -16.20
N LEU A 20 -10.95 -25.46 -16.96
CA LEU A 20 -10.10 -24.39 -16.45
C LEU A 20 -10.89 -23.75 -15.29
N ALA A 21 -10.44 -23.96 -14.06
CA ALA A 21 -11.00 -23.31 -12.90
C ALA A 21 -10.87 -21.79 -13.12
N GLN A 22 -11.99 -21.12 -13.37
CA GLN A 22 -12.01 -19.66 -13.41
C GLN A 22 -11.54 -19.15 -12.04
N PRO A 23 -10.69 -18.10 -11.99
CA PRO A 23 -10.31 -17.49 -10.74
C PRO A 23 -11.59 -17.10 -10.00
N ALA A 24 -11.68 -17.49 -8.74
CA ALA A 24 -12.86 -17.23 -7.92
C ALA A 24 -13.14 -15.72 -7.92
N GLN A 25 -14.23 -15.32 -8.54
CA GLN A 25 -14.65 -13.93 -8.64
C GLN A 25 -14.92 -13.44 -7.22
N VAL A 26 -14.20 -12.40 -6.78
CA VAL A 26 -14.40 -11.84 -5.45
C VAL A 26 -15.79 -11.23 -5.39
N ASP A 27 -16.53 -11.56 -4.32
CA ASP A 27 -17.89 -11.06 -4.07
C ASP A 27 -17.92 -9.52 -4.17
N PRO A 28 -18.71 -8.93 -5.10
CA PRO A 28 -18.77 -7.48 -5.28
C PRO A 28 -19.18 -6.72 -4.02
N GLN A 29 -20.05 -7.31 -3.19
CA GLN A 29 -20.49 -6.71 -1.93
C GLN A 29 -19.31 -6.68 -0.94
N TYR A 30 -18.55 -7.76 -0.86
CA TYR A 30 -17.34 -7.81 -0.02
C TYR A 30 -16.30 -6.78 -0.48
N GLN A 31 -16.09 -6.62 -1.78
CA GLN A 31 -15.22 -5.57 -2.33
C GLN A 31 -15.70 -4.17 -1.97
N SER A 32 -17.01 -3.91 -2.01
CA SER A 32 -17.59 -2.64 -1.61
C SER A 32 -17.28 -2.31 -0.15
N TRP A 33 -17.44 -3.28 0.76
CA TRP A 33 -17.07 -3.08 2.17
C TRP A 33 -15.58 -2.77 2.34
N MET A 34 -14.69 -3.52 1.67
CA MET A 34 -13.25 -3.25 1.74
C MET A 34 -12.89 -1.85 1.24
N LYS A 35 -13.50 -1.40 0.14
CA LYS A 35 -13.29 -0.05 -0.42
C LYS A 35 -13.77 1.07 0.51
N SER A 36 -14.82 0.85 1.30
CA SER A 36 -15.39 1.86 2.21
C SER A 36 -14.57 2.07 3.50
N MET A 37 -13.71 1.10 3.88
CA MET A 37 -13.01 1.15 5.18
C MET A 37 -11.99 2.29 5.27
N GLN A 38 -11.19 2.52 4.23
CA GLN A 38 -10.17 3.58 4.26
C GLN A 38 -10.79 4.98 4.30
N PRO A 39 -11.80 5.31 3.48
CA PRO A 39 -12.56 6.56 3.64
C PRO A 39 -13.13 6.75 5.05
N SER A 40 -13.68 5.68 5.66
CA SER A 40 -14.21 5.76 7.03
C SER A 40 -13.11 6.03 8.07
N LEU A 41 -11.96 5.37 7.95
CA LEU A 41 -10.80 5.64 8.81
C LEU A 41 -10.27 7.07 8.64
N SER A 42 -10.23 7.57 7.40
CA SER A 42 -9.86 8.95 7.11
C SER A 42 -10.85 9.94 7.75
N ALA A 43 -12.15 9.67 7.62
CA ALA A 43 -13.19 10.49 8.23
C ALA A 43 -13.07 10.54 9.77
N ILE A 44 -12.77 9.41 10.44
CA ILE A 44 -12.54 9.39 11.89
C ILE A 44 -11.33 10.23 12.29
N ARG A 45 -10.22 10.13 11.54
CA ARG A 45 -8.98 10.88 11.86
C ARG A 45 -9.15 12.38 11.71
N ASN A 46 -9.86 12.79 10.67
CA ASN A 46 -9.99 14.16 10.23
C ASN A 46 -11.38 14.75 10.54
N ALA A 47 -12.14 14.13 11.45
CA ALA A 47 -13.44 14.59 11.84
C ALA A 47 -13.40 16.03 12.39
N PRO A 48 -14.24 16.95 11.91
CA PRO A 48 -14.23 18.33 12.35
C PRO A 48 -14.75 18.47 13.81
N ASP A 49 -15.55 17.52 14.27
CA ASP A 49 -16.14 17.49 15.59
C ASP A 49 -16.38 16.04 16.07
N ASN A 50 -16.85 15.91 17.30
CA ASN A 50 -17.12 14.61 17.90
C ASN A 50 -18.28 13.87 17.23
N ALA A 51 -19.31 14.58 16.77
CA ALA A 51 -20.49 13.96 16.15
C ALA A 51 -20.11 13.28 14.82
N ALA A 52 -19.35 13.98 13.96
CA ALA A 52 -18.82 13.43 12.71
C ALA A 52 -17.89 12.23 12.95
N MET A 53 -17.08 12.28 14.02
CA MET A 53 -16.20 11.16 14.41
C MET A 53 -17.04 9.94 14.82
N VAL A 54 -18.04 10.13 15.66
CA VAL A 54 -18.95 9.04 16.14
C VAL A 54 -19.67 8.41 14.97
N GLU A 55 -20.22 9.21 14.05
CA GLU A 55 -20.91 8.71 12.86
C GLU A 55 -19.98 7.84 12.00
N ALA A 56 -18.76 8.35 11.68
CA ALA A 56 -17.79 7.63 10.88
C ALA A 56 -17.31 6.33 11.56
N ALA A 57 -17.11 6.35 12.88
CA ALA A 57 -16.70 5.19 13.65
C ALA A 57 -17.80 4.14 13.75
N THR A 58 -19.06 4.56 13.91
CA THR A 58 -20.24 3.67 13.90
C THR A 58 -20.37 2.98 12.54
N LYS A 59 -20.31 3.74 11.44
CA LYS A 59 -20.34 3.19 10.08
C LYS A 59 -19.21 2.19 9.83
N LEU A 60 -18.02 2.45 10.35
CA LEU A 60 -16.90 1.53 10.24
C LEU A 60 -17.15 0.24 11.03
N ALA A 61 -17.69 0.35 12.25
CA ALA A 61 -18.05 -0.81 13.07
C ALA A 61 -19.10 -1.69 12.39
N ASP A 62 -20.13 -1.10 11.79
CA ASP A 62 -21.16 -1.81 11.04
C ASP A 62 -20.59 -2.53 9.83
N THR A 63 -19.63 -1.91 9.14
CA THR A 63 -18.92 -2.54 8.01
C THR A 63 -18.13 -3.76 8.48
N PHE A 64 -17.42 -3.68 9.59
CA PHE A 64 -16.71 -4.83 10.15
C PHE A 64 -17.66 -5.94 10.62
N ASP A 65 -18.83 -5.61 11.12
CA ASP A 65 -19.84 -6.61 11.48
C ASP A 65 -20.32 -7.40 10.25
N GLN A 66 -20.54 -6.72 9.11
CA GLN A 66 -20.86 -7.39 7.84
C GLN A 66 -19.72 -8.31 7.39
N VAL A 67 -18.48 -7.87 7.50
CA VAL A 67 -17.29 -8.67 7.16
C VAL A 67 -17.17 -9.89 8.08
N ALA A 68 -17.42 -9.75 9.37
CA ALA A 68 -17.41 -10.87 10.31
C ALA A 68 -18.48 -11.91 9.93
N ARG A 69 -19.70 -11.48 9.61
CA ARG A 69 -20.78 -12.38 9.14
C ARG A 69 -20.41 -13.11 7.85
N TYR A 70 -19.80 -12.41 6.90
CA TYR A 70 -19.36 -12.99 5.63
C TYR A 70 -18.35 -14.13 5.85
N TRP A 71 -17.34 -13.91 6.69
CA TRP A 71 -16.34 -14.93 6.99
C TRP A 71 -16.88 -16.05 7.90
N LYS A 72 -17.83 -15.73 8.78
CA LYS A 72 -18.54 -16.75 9.58
C LYS A 72 -19.32 -17.71 8.71
N ALA A 73 -20.01 -17.22 7.69
CA ALA A 73 -20.72 -18.05 6.72
C ALA A 73 -19.77 -18.95 5.92
N LYS A 74 -18.50 -18.54 5.76
CA LYS A 74 -17.43 -19.33 5.10
C LYS A 74 -16.63 -20.21 6.10
N GLN A 75 -16.96 -20.19 7.38
CA GLN A 75 -16.31 -20.96 8.43
C GLN A 75 -14.80 -20.66 8.58
N VAL A 76 -14.38 -19.41 8.35
CA VAL A 76 -12.98 -18.97 8.47
C VAL A 76 -12.79 -18.22 9.79
N ALA A 77 -12.54 -18.98 10.85
CA ALA A 77 -12.58 -18.50 12.24
C ALA A 77 -11.60 -17.35 12.54
N ASP A 78 -10.38 -17.38 12.01
CA ASP A 78 -9.40 -16.31 12.24
C ASP A 78 -9.76 -15.02 11.48
N ALA A 79 -10.37 -15.10 10.29
CA ALA A 79 -10.88 -13.92 9.59
C ALA A 79 -12.06 -13.28 10.35
N VAL A 80 -12.92 -14.10 10.98
CA VAL A 80 -13.97 -13.64 11.90
C VAL A 80 -13.34 -12.88 13.07
N ALA A 81 -12.34 -13.47 13.73
CA ALA A 81 -11.68 -12.86 14.89
C ALA A 81 -11.03 -11.49 14.55
N PHE A 82 -10.36 -11.38 13.41
CA PHE A 82 -9.82 -10.10 12.93
C PHE A 82 -10.92 -9.05 12.75
N ALA A 83 -12.02 -9.41 12.10
CA ALA A 83 -13.12 -8.48 11.83
C ALA A 83 -13.84 -8.06 13.14
N GLU A 84 -14.07 -8.97 14.06
CA GLU A 84 -14.71 -8.69 15.36
C GLU A 84 -13.82 -7.80 16.23
N THR A 85 -12.53 -8.05 16.31
CA THR A 85 -11.60 -7.22 17.06
C THR A 85 -11.53 -5.79 16.49
N ALA A 86 -11.53 -5.65 15.16
CA ALA A 86 -11.55 -4.33 14.50
C ALA A 86 -12.89 -3.61 14.73
N ARG A 87 -14.01 -4.34 14.67
CA ARG A 87 -15.36 -3.81 15.00
C ARG A 87 -15.39 -3.25 16.42
N ASP A 88 -14.90 -4.00 17.39
CA ASP A 88 -14.96 -3.61 18.80
C ASP A 88 -14.06 -2.40 19.07
N ALA A 89 -12.92 -2.28 18.41
CA ALA A 89 -12.08 -1.08 18.46
C ALA A 89 -12.78 0.14 17.81
N ALA A 90 -13.51 -0.04 16.70
CA ALA A 90 -14.29 1.03 16.08
C ALA A 90 -15.44 1.49 16.98
N LYS A 91 -16.14 0.55 17.65
CA LYS A 91 -17.17 0.86 18.67
C LYS A 91 -16.58 1.62 19.85
N ALA A 92 -15.37 1.27 20.30
CA ALA A 92 -14.68 2.00 21.36
C ALA A 92 -14.39 3.45 20.96
N VAL A 93 -13.99 3.70 19.71
CA VAL A 93 -13.85 5.07 19.18
C VAL A 93 -15.17 5.82 19.19
N ALA A 94 -16.27 5.19 18.71
CA ALA A 94 -17.59 5.80 18.69
C ALA A 94 -18.11 6.14 20.09
N ALA A 95 -17.82 5.30 21.08
CA ALA A 95 -18.21 5.51 22.47
C ALA A 95 -17.28 6.46 23.25
N GLY A 96 -16.20 6.97 22.64
CA GLY A 96 -15.17 7.73 23.33
C GLY A 96 -14.41 6.94 24.40
N ALA A 97 -14.40 5.61 24.28
CA ALA A 97 -13.77 4.70 25.24
C ALA A 97 -12.29 4.46 24.91
N GLY A 98 -11.43 4.75 25.86
CA GLY A 98 -9.98 4.59 25.73
C GLY A 98 -9.35 5.63 24.81
N ASP A 99 -8.07 5.40 24.46
CA ASP A 99 -7.34 6.27 23.54
C ASP A 99 -7.73 6.03 22.08
N LYS A 100 -8.12 7.11 21.39
CA LYS A 100 -8.53 7.06 19.97
C LYS A 100 -7.42 6.52 19.09
N THR A 101 -6.20 6.97 19.30
CA THR A 101 -5.04 6.58 18.47
C THR A 101 -4.75 5.10 18.62
N ALA A 102 -4.76 4.59 19.85
CA ALA A 102 -4.57 3.17 20.13
C ALA A 102 -5.67 2.30 19.52
N ASN A 103 -6.92 2.74 19.57
CA ASN A 103 -8.03 2.03 18.92
C ASN A 103 -7.89 2.03 17.38
N LEU A 104 -7.54 3.14 16.77
CA LEU A 104 -7.26 3.20 15.32
C LEU A 104 -6.08 2.32 14.92
N GLN A 105 -5.02 2.29 15.71
CA GLN A 105 -3.89 1.40 15.50
C GLN A 105 -4.34 -0.07 15.58
N ARG A 106 -5.14 -0.44 16.58
CA ARG A 106 -5.69 -1.79 16.71
C ARG A 106 -6.51 -2.18 15.47
N ILE A 107 -7.35 -1.30 14.93
CA ILE A 107 -8.09 -1.54 13.69
C ILE A 107 -7.12 -1.84 12.54
N GLN A 108 -6.09 -1.03 12.35
CA GLN A 108 -5.10 -1.24 11.28
C GLN A 108 -4.35 -2.56 11.44
N GLU A 109 -4.04 -2.96 12.67
CA GLU A 109 -3.41 -4.24 12.97
C GLU A 109 -4.27 -5.42 12.51
N GLN A 110 -5.56 -5.36 12.78
CA GLN A 110 -6.48 -6.41 12.34
C GLN A 110 -6.62 -6.44 10.81
N CYS A 111 -6.74 -5.28 10.16
CA CYS A 111 -6.75 -5.20 8.70
C CYS A 111 -5.48 -5.83 8.09
N GLY A 112 -4.31 -5.47 8.62
CA GLY A 112 -3.04 -6.00 8.16
C GLY A 112 -2.92 -7.52 8.38
N GLY A 113 -3.32 -8.02 9.54
CA GLY A 113 -3.29 -9.45 9.87
C GLY A 113 -4.21 -10.28 8.97
N CYS A 114 -5.45 -9.81 8.76
CA CYS A 114 -6.41 -10.45 7.88
C CYS A 114 -5.93 -10.47 6.42
N HIS A 115 -5.46 -9.33 5.90
CA HIS A 115 -4.94 -9.23 4.54
C HIS A 115 -3.74 -10.14 4.31
N LEU A 116 -2.86 -10.27 5.30
CA LEU A 116 -1.71 -11.18 5.23
C LEU A 116 -2.11 -12.62 4.96
N LYS A 117 -3.21 -13.08 5.57
CA LYS A 117 -3.65 -14.47 5.51
C LYS A 117 -4.64 -14.75 4.38
N HIS A 118 -5.55 -13.79 4.10
CA HIS A 118 -6.75 -14.05 3.32
C HIS A 118 -6.86 -13.25 2.02
N ARG A 119 -6.13 -12.12 1.88
CA ARG A 119 -6.13 -11.34 0.64
C ARG A 119 -5.04 -11.78 -0.32
N PHE A 120 -3.91 -12.24 0.21
CA PHE A 120 -2.76 -12.64 -0.58
C PHE A 120 -2.35 -14.07 -0.23
N PRO A 121 -3.10 -15.10 -0.67
CA PRO A 121 -2.61 -16.46 -0.61
C PRO A 121 -1.25 -16.50 -1.29
N GLN A 122 -0.32 -17.30 -0.77
CA GLN A 122 1.03 -17.40 -1.31
C GLN A 122 0.95 -17.70 -2.82
N GLY A 123 1.54 -16.82 -3.63
CA GLY A 123 1.57 -16.94 -5.09
C GLY A 123 0.40 -16.29 -5.86
N ALA A 124 -0.60 -15.70 -5.19
CA ALA A 124 -1.63 -14.95 -5.91
C ALA A 124 -1.11 -13.55 -6.30
N PRO A 125 -1.44 -13.05 -7.51
CA PRO A 125 -1.21 -11.67 -7.87
C PRO A 125 -1.87 -10.73 -6.87
N SER A 126 -1.21 -9.64 -6.49
CA SER A 126 -1.74 -8.67 -5.53
C SER A 126 -2.99 -7.94 -6.05
N ASP A 127 -3.15 -7.89 -7.36
CA ASP A 127 -4.31 -7.36 -8.06
C ASP A 127 -4.47 -8.11 -9.40
N PRO A 128 -5.53 -8.92 -9.58
CA PRO A 128 -5.72 -9.70 -10.80
C PRO A 128 -5.95 -8.85 -12.05
N ASP A 129 -6.35 -7.58 -11.88
CA ASP A 129 -6.64 -6.68 -12.99
C ASP A 129 -5.38 -5.96 -13.52
N ARG A 130 -4.24 -6.16 -12.86
CA ARG A 130 -3.00 -5.46 -13.22
C ARG A 130 -1.88 -6.42 -13.58
N VAL A 131 -1.66 -6.58 -14.87
CA VAL A 131 -0.50 -7.30 -15.40
C VAL A 131 0.67 -6.31 -15.49
N VAL A 132 1.63 -6.44 -14.58
CA VAL A 132 2.91 -5.73 -14.68
C VAL A 132 3.88 -6.60 -15.47
N LYS A 133 4.39 -6.08 -16.58
CA LYS A 133 5.42 -6.79 -17.37
C LYS A 133 6.71 -6.89 -16.53
N ALA A 134 7.32 -8.06 -16.54
CA ALA A 134 8.65 -8.24 -15.96
C ALA A 134 9.64 -7.27 -16.64
N GLY A 135 10.39 -6.50 -15.84
CA GLY A 135 11.38 -5.55 -16.29
C GLY A 135 12.75 -5.80 -15.63
N SER A 136 13.81 -5.30 -16.23
CA SER A 136 15.11 -5.17 -15.59
C SER A 136 15.20 -3.79 -14.94
N LEU A 137 15.87 -3.70 -13.79
CA LEU A 137 16.15 -2.41 -13.17
C LEU A 137 17.19 -1.64 -13.98
N PRO A 138 17.10 -0.31 -14.05
CA PRO A 138 18.15 0.52 -14.64
C PRO A 138 19.49 0.37 -13.88
N PRO A 139 20.64 0.60 -14.55
CA PRO A 139 21.95 0.49 -13.93
C PRO A 139 22.07 1.31 -12.64
N GLY A 140 22.64 0.71 -11.60
CA GLY A 140 22.87 1.32 -10.29
C GLY A 140 21.65 1.34 -9.37
N TRP A 141 20.46 1.00 -9.87
CA TRP A 141 19.26 0.92 -9.05
C TRP A 141 19.10 -0.46 -8.42
N SER A 142 18.56 -0.43 -7.21
CA SER A 142 18.10 -1.59 -6.48
C SER A 142 16.65 -1.36 -6.03
N VAL A 143 15.89 -2.44 -5.88
CA VAL A 143 14.55 -2.39 -5.29
C VAL A 143 14.41 -3.51 -4.26
N ARG A 144 13.83 -3.18 -3.12
CA ARG A 144 13.36 -4.16 -2.16
C ARG A 144 11.83 -4.20 -2.18
N PRO A 145 11.21 -5.20 -2.80
CA PRO A 145 9.77 -5.41 -2.69
C PRO A 145 9.39 -5.77 -1.26
N ASP A 146 8.22 -5.31 -0.81
CA ASP A 146 7.68 -5.73 0.49
C ASP A 146 7.29 -7.21 0.47
N ARG A 147 6.85 -7.69 -0.69
CA ARG A 147 6.46 -9.06 -1.00
C ARG A 147 6.60 -9.32 -2.50
N GLY A 148 6.55 -10.58 -2.89
CA GLY A 148 6.70 -10.93 -4.30
C GLY A 148 8.13 -10.72 -4.81
N ALA A 149 8.27 -10.65 -6.12
CA ALA A 149 9.57 -10.55 -6.78
C ALA A 149 9.76 -9.19 -7.47
N ALA A 150 11.01 -8.72 -7.51
CA ALA A 150 11.38 -7.51 -8.24
C ALA A 150 11.03 -7.58 -9.75
N SER A 151 11.01 -8.79 -10.33
CA SER A 151 10.59 -9.04 -11.71
C SER A 151 9.13 -8.65 -12.02
N GLN A 152 8.32 -8.39 -10.99
CA GLN A 152 6.94 -7.91 -11.13
C GLN A 152 6.86 -6.38 -11.15
N ILE A 153 7.99 -5.69 -11.16
CA ILE A 153 8.09 -4.22 -11.21
C ILE A 153 8.70 -3.86 -12.56
N ASN A 154 8.03 -2.98 -13.31
CA ASN A 154 8.61 -2.36 -14.49
C ASN A 154 9.14 -0.99 -14.12
N PHE A 155 10.47 -0.80 -14.25
CA PHE A 155 11.16 0.44 -13.97
C PHE A 155 11.95 0.87 -15.20
N THR A 156 11.57 1.98 -15.80
CA THR A 156 12.25 2.56 -16.97
C THR A 156 12.74 3.96 -16.66
N VAL A 157 13.78 4.37 -17.41
CA VAL A 157 14.37 5.71 -17.33
C VAL A 157 14.26 6.36 -18.69
N ASP A 158 13.83 7.61 -18.72
CA ASP A 158 13.80 8.46 -19.90
C ASP A 158 14.43 9.82 -19.52
N GLY A 159 15.68 10.03 -19.90
CA GLY A 159 16.49 11.16 -19.45
C GLY A 159 16.63 11.17 -17.92
N ASP A 160 16.18 12.25 -17.28
CA ASP A 160 16.18 12.42 -15.84
C ASP A 160 14.83 11.97 -15.17
N ALA A 161 13.91 11.45 -15.95
CA ALA A 161 12.62 10.97 -15.47
C ALA A 161 12.63 9.44 -15.28
N TYR A 162 11.87 8.99 -14.31
CA TYR A 162 11.67 7.59 -13.98
C TYR A 162 10.19 7.23 -14.11
N HIS A 163 9.90 6.08 -14.72
CA HIS A 163 8.57 5.53 -14.77
C HIS A 163 8.55 4.18 -14.04
N LEU A 164 7.66 4.06 -13.04
CA LEU A 164 7.55 2.91 -12.16
C LEU A 164 6.14 2.31 -12.24
N ALA A 165 5.99 1.17 -12.91
CA ALA A 165 4.75 0.40 -12.87
C ALA A 165 4.90 -0.77 -11.89
N MET A 166 4.11 -0.71 -10.82
CA MET A 166 4.27 -1.57 -9.65
C MET A 166 3.34 -2.78 -9.68
N GLY A 167 3.90 -3.97 -9.47
CA GLY A 167 3.15 -5.10 -8.98
C GLY A 167 3.11 -5.05 -7.44
N PRO A 168 4.16 -5.54 -6.73
CA PRO A 168 4.29 -5.36 -5.29
C PRO A 168 4.68 -3.93 -4.93
N ALA A 169 4.42 -3.52 -3.68
CA ALA A 169 5.03 -2.32 -3.12
C ALA A 169 6.54 -2.53 -2.97
N GLY A 170 7.31 -1.44 -3.12
CA GLY A 170 8.77 -1.53 -3.03
C GLY A 170 9.43 -0.25 -2.59
N THR A 171 10.64 -0.41 -2.06
CA THR A 171 11.57 0.67 -1.75
C THR A 171 12.68 0.64 -2.79
N PHE A 172 12.81 1.74 -3.54
CA PHE A 172 13.84 1.92 -4.56
C PHE A 172 15.00 2.69 -3.95
N TYR A 173 16.21 2.35 -4.34
CA TYR A 173 17.39 3.03 -3.83
C TYR A 173 18.60 2.82 -4.75
N ARG A 174 19.60 3.70 -4.58
CA ARG A 174 20.91 3.59 -5.16
C ARG A 174 21.95 3.67 -4.05
N ALA A 175 22.96 2.82 -4.10
CA ALA A 175 24.03 2.83 -3.09
C ALA A 175 24.87 4.12 -3.10
N ASP A 176 24.93 4.81 -4.25
CA ASP A 176 25.62 6.08 -4.42
C ASP A 176 24.79 7.32 -4.05
N TRP A 177 23.49 7.14 -3.71
CA TRP A 177 22.62 8.23 -3.24
C TRP A 177 22.56 8.25 -1.71
N MET A 178 23.54 8.93 -1.12
CA MET A 178 23.68 9.06 0.34
C MET A 178 23.62 10.52 0.76
N LYS A 179 22.96 10.77 1.90
CA LYS A 179 22.92 12.06 2.58
C LYS A 179 23.25 11.90 4.05
N THR A 180 23.95 12.88 4.62
CA THR A 180 24.26 12.97 6.05
C THR A 180 24.30 14.44 6.46
N GLY A 181 24.08 14.72 7.74
CA GLY A 181 24.09 16.08 8.26
C GLY A 181 22.92 16.93 7.78
N ASP A 182 23.20 18.16 7.39
CA ASP A 182 22.19 19.08 6.83
C ASP A 182 22.08 18.87 5.31
N TYR A 183 20.86 18.67 4.81
CA TYR A 183 20.61 18.47 3.39
C TYR A 183 19.17 18.78 2.99
N GLN A 184 18.95 18.85 1.68
CA GLN A 184 17.64 18.87 1.07
C GLN A 184 17.51 17.74 0.04
N PHE A 185 16.33 17.22 -0.11
CA PHE A 185 15.95 16.31 -1.18
C PHE A 185 14.50 16.54 -1.55
N SER A 186 14.21 16.63 -2.84
CA SER A 186 12.83 16.66 -3.31
C SER A 186 12.68 15.95 -4.65
N ALA A 187 11.46 15.47 -4.90
CA ALA A 187 11.07 14.85 -6.15
C ALA A 187 9.62 15.18 -6.47
N ARG A 188 9.32 15.42 -7.75
CA ARG A 188 7.96 15.47 -8.24
C ARG A 188 7.52 14.06 -8.60
N LEU A 189 6.44 13.60 -7.99
CA LEU A 189 5.85 12.29 -8.23
C LEU A 189 4.45 12.46 -8.81
N THR A 190 4.16 11.77 -9.91
CA THR A 190 2.87 11.78 -10.56
C THR A 190 2.31 10.36 -10.61
N GLN A 191 1.27 10.08 -9.82
CA GLN A 191 0.42 8.93 -10.06
C GLN A 191 -0.27 9.12 -11.42
N THR A 192 -0.12 8.19 -12.35
CA THR A 192 -0.58 8.35 -13.74
C THR A 192 -1.97 7.77 -13.98
N LYS A 193 -2.43 6.87 -13.12
CA LYS A 193 -3.73 6.18 -13.20
C LYS A 193 -4.37 6.06 -11.84
N ALA A 194 -5.71 6.04 -11.81
CA ALA A 194 -6.45 5.76 -10.58
C ALA A 194 -6.11 4.36 -10.06
N PRO A 195 -5.69 4.23 -8.80
CA PRO A 195 -5.58 2.93 -8.17
C PRO A 195 -6.97 2.38 -7.84
N THR A 196 -7.10 1.06 -7.72
CA THR A 196 -8.38 0.40 -7.38
C THR A 196 -8.82 0.65 -5.93
N HIS A 197 -7.92 1.15 -5.08
CA HIS A 197 -8.13 1.53 -3.69
C HIS A 197 -7.05 2.54 -3.27
N PRO A 198 -7.23 3.30 -2.18
CA PRO A 198 -6.24 4.27 -1.72
C PRO A 198 -4.88 3.62 -1.48
N ILE A 199 -3.88 4.00 -2.25
CA ILE A 199 -2.49 3.55 -2.16
C ILE A 199 -1.59 4.77 -2.09
N SER A 200 -0.47 4.63 -1.40
CA SER A 200 0.46 5.72 -1.16
C SER A 200 1.76 5.57 -1.95
N TYR A 201 2.36 6.71 -2.22
CA TYR A 201 3.68 6.83 -2.83
C TYR A 201 4.42 8.03 -2.23
N GLY A 202 5.73 8.04 -2.36
CA GLY A 202 6.53 9.14 -1.87
C GLY A 202 8.00 8.86 -1.82
N ILE A 203 8.67 9.49 -0.88
CA ILE A 203 10.12 9.45 -0.71
C ILE A 203 10.53 8.64 0.51
N MET A 204 11.68 7.99 0.39
CA MET A 204 12.38 7.26 1.44
C MET A 204 13.69 8.00 1.72
N PHE A 205 14.12 8.04 2.98
CA PHE A 205 15.34 8.70 3.42
C PHE A 205 15.94 8.03 4.66
N GLY A 206 17.21 8.33 4.95
CA GLY A 206 17.93 7.76 6.08
C GLY A 206 18.09 6.24 6.00
N GLY A 207 18.18 5.70 4.76
CA GLY A 207 18.20 4.27 4.52
C GLY A 207 19.54 3.62 4.85
N SER A 208 19.50 2.52 5.62
CA SER A 208 20.63 1.65 5.92
C SER A 208 20.24 0.19 5.75
N GLU A 209 21.17 -0.64 5.38
CA GLU A 209 21.01 -2.10 5.21
C GLU A 209 19.79 -2.51 4.35
N LEU A 210 19.43 -1.70 3.36
CA LEU A 210 18.19 -1.86 2.59
C LEU A 210 18.05 -3.21 1.86
N ALA A 211 19.17 -3.91 1.63
CA ALA A 211 19.17 -5.24 1.01
C ALA A 211 18.93 -6.38 2.01
N SER A 212 18.97 -6.13 3.33
CA SER A 212 18.94 -7.15 4.38
C SER A 212 17.68 -7.09 5.24
N SER A 213 17.48 -8.09 6.08
CA SER A 213 16.42 -8.08 7.11
C SER A 213 16.65 -7.03 8.20
N GLY A 214 17.86 -6.47 8.30
CA GLY A 214 18.23 -5.38 9.20
C GLY A 214 17.91 -3.99 8.68
N GLN A 215 17.23 -3.87 7.52
CA GLN A 215 16.90 -2.59 6.88
C GLN A 215 16.31 -1.57 7.85
N THR A 216 16.82 -0.34 7.81
CA THR A 216 16.23 0.79 8.53
C THR A 216 16.08 1.98 7.58
N TYR A 217 14.98 2.70 7.67
CA TYR A 217 14.74 3.93 6.92
C TYR A 217 13.49 4.64 7.41
N SER A 218 13.40 5.92 7.11
CA SER A 218 12.15 6.67 7.23
C SER A 218 11.53 6.91 5.87
N TYR A 219 10.23 7.13 5.84
CA TYR A 219 9.54 7.47 4.61
C TYR A 219 8.41 8.47 4.83
N PHE A 220 8.23 9.34 3.84
CA PHE A 220 7.19 10.35 3.76
C PHE A 220 6.34 10.08 2.53
N LEU A 221 5.06 9.78 2.75
CA LEU A 221 4.12 9.34 1.72
C LEU A 221 2.93 10.27 1.62
N VAL A 222 2.35 10.33 0.42
CA VAL A 222 1.03 10.90 0.15
C VAL A 222 0.15 9.86 -0.53
N ARG A 223 -1.17 10.09 -0.52
CA ARG A 223 -2.12 9.27 -1.27
C ARG A 223 -3.22 10.11 -1.90
N ASN A 224 -4.05 9.47 -2.72
CA ASN A 224 -5.04 10.10 -3.58
C ASN A 224 -6.10 10.97 -2.85
N GLU A 225 -6.28 10.79 -1.54
CA GLU A 225 -7.25 11.55 -0.73
C GLU A 225 -6.73 12.93 -0.29
N GLY A 226 -5.46 13.25 -0.52
CA GLY A 226 -4.85 14.52 -0.13
C GLY A 226 -4.30 14.51 1.29
N ASP A 227 -3.89 13.37 1.76
CA ASP A 227 -3.27 13.19 3.06
C ASP A 227 -1.84 12.67 2.97
N TYR A 228 -1.08 12.82 4.06
CA TYR A 228 0.29 12.39 4.19
C TYR A 228 0.51 11.49 5.40
N TYR A 229 1.61 10.77 5.38
CA TYR A 229 2.00 9.81 6.42
C TYR A 229 3.52 9.75 6.54
N ILE A 230 4.03 9.64 7.78
CA ILE A 230 5.46 9.46 8.06
C ILE A 230 5.63 8.27 9.00
N ALA A 231 6.56 7.38 8.67
CA ALA A 231 6.89 6.24 9.52
C ALA A 231 8.33 5.80 9.37
N ASN A 232 8.80 5.04 10.35
CA ASN A 232 10.10 4.39 10.36
C ASN A 232 9.95 2.90 10.05
N ARG A 233 10.86 2.36 9.27
CA ARG A 233 11.04 0.95 9.03
C ARG A 233 12.20 0.43 9.87
N GLU A 234 11.94 -0.61 10.66
CA GLU A 234 12.90 -1.26 11.53
C GLU A 234 12.92 -2.77 11.22
N GLY A 235 13.84 -3.16 10.36
CA GLY A 235 13.91 -4.53 9.88
C GLY A 235 12.65 -4.97 9.14
N ASP A 236 12.30 -6.23 9.26
CA ASP A 236 11.09 -6.82 8.66
C ASP A 236 9.84 -6.67 9.55
N LYS A 237 9.98 -5.97 10.68
CA LYS A 237 8.86 -5.67 11.58
C LYS A 237 7.87 -4.71 10.91
N ARG A 238 6.69 -4.59 11.50
CA ARG A 238 5.72 -3.57 11.10
C ARG A 238 6.33 -2.16 11.24
N PRO A 239 6.14 -1.27 10.27
CA PRO A 239 6.63 0.10 10.41
C PRO A 239 6.07 0.80 11.64
N VAL A 240 6.89 1.62 12.27
CA VAL A 240 6.53 2.45 13.42
C VAL A 240 5.99 3.78 12.88
N THR A 241 4.71 4.05 13.14
CA THR A 241 4.08 5.32 12.75
C THR A 241 4.66 6.48 13.55
N VAL A 242 5.13 7.52 12.85
CA VAL A 242 5.61 8.78 13.44
C VAL A 242 4.54 9.87 13.29
N VAL A 243 3.96 10.00 12.10
CA VAL A 243 2.78 10.85 11.84
C VAL A 243 1.75 9.98 11.12
N ASP A 244 0.59 9.79 11.76
CA ASP A 244 -0.52 9.06 11.13
C ASP A 244 -1.15 9.88 10.01
N TRP A 245 -1.91 9.24 9.13
CA TRP A 245 -2.57 9.85 7.98
C TRP A 245 -3.29 11.14 8.36
N LYS A 246 -2.86 12.25 7.76
CA LYS A 246 -3.36 13.58 8.04
C LYS A 246 -3.60 14.34 6.75
N LEU A 247 -4.84 14.84 6.57
CA LEU A 247 -5.18 15.71 5.45
C LEU A 247 -4.40 17.03 5.52
N HIS A 248 -3.98 17.51 4.36
CA HIS A 248 -3.35 18.83 4.26
C HIS A 248 -3.70 19.50 2.92
N PRO A 249 -4.12 20.79 2.92
CA PRO A 249 -4.59 21.46 1.71
C PRO A 249 -3.51 21.64 0.62
N ALA A 250 -2.23 21.61 0.98
CA ALA A 250 -1.12 21.66 0.02
C ALA A 250 -1.00 20.40 -0.84
N ILE A 251 -1.62 19.29 -0.44
CA ILE A 251 -1.53 18.01 -1.16
C ILE A 251 -2.64 17.98 -2.22
N ALA A 252 -2.24 17.96 -3.49
CA ALA A 252 -3.18 17.80 -4.58
C ALA A 252 -3.89 16.46 -4.45
N LYS A 253 -5.21 16.45 -4.64
CA LYS A 253 -6.02 15.23 -4.69
C LYS A 253 -6.00 14.65 -6.09
N GLN A 254 -6.36 13.37 -6.20
CA GLN A 254 -6.53 12.72 -7.49
C GLN A 254 -7.62 13.42 -8.32
N GLY A 255 -7.29 13.71 -9.57
CA GLY A 255 -8.23 14.23 -10.54
C GLY A 255 -9.20 13.17 -11.07
N SER A 256 -10.19 13.60 -11.85
CA SER A 256 -11.15 12.71 -12.51
C SER A 256 -10.50 11.78 -13.55
N ASP A 257 -9.35 12.15 -14.08
CA ASP A 257 -8.51 11.36 -14.98
C ASP A 257 -7.66 10.30 -14.26
N GLY A 258 -7.74 10.23 -12.93
CA GLY A 258 -6.95 9.32 -12.10
C GLY A 258 -5.54 9.81 -11.79
N ARG A 259 -5.13 10.97 -12.32
CA ARG A 259 -3.79 11.52 -12.09
C ARG A 259 -3.74 12.31 -10.78
N GLN A 260 -2.56 12.26 -10.14
CA GLN A 260 -2.26 13.07 -8.98
C GLN A 260 -0.78 13.42 -9.01
N THR A 261 -0.44 14.71 -9.02
CA THR A 261 0.95 15.18 -9.01
C THR A 261 1.24 15.95 -7.74
N ASN A 262 2.30 15.56 -7.04
CA ASN A 262 2.81 16.28 -5.88
C ASN A 262 4.35 16.31 -5.92
N THR A 263 4.93 17.45 -5.55
CA THR A 263 6.36 17.56 -5.27
C THR A 263 6.56 17.39 -3.77
N LEU A 264 7.20 16.29 -3.37
CA LEU A 264 7.53 16.01 -1.98
C LEU A 264 8.95 16.45 -1.70
N GLY A 265 9.15 17.09 -0.55
CA GLY A 265 10.48 17.55 -0.13
C GLY A 265 10.76 17.24 1.34
N ILE A 266 12.04 17.01 1.63
CA ILE A 266 12.59 16.91 2.99
C ILE A 266 13.75 17.88 3.07
N GLN A 267 13.81 18.63 4.18
CA GLN A 267 14.96 19.43 4.56
C GLN A 267 15.38 19.04 5.97
N VAL A 268 16.61 18.58 6.12
CA VAL A 268 17.27 18.38 7.41
C VAL A 268 18.15 19.59 7.67
N LYS A 269 17.93 20.26 8.81
CA LYS A 269 18.69 21.44 9.22
C LYS A 269 18.84 21.48 10.74
N GLY A 270 20.05 21.23 11.22
CA GLY A 270 20.31 21.07 12.65
C GLY A 270 19.50 19.92 13.24
N ASP A 271 18.63 20.21 14.21
CA ASP A 271 17.73 19.20 14.82
C ASP A 271 16.36 19.12 14.13
N ASP A 272 16.08 20.00 13.20
CA ASP A 272 14.79 20.04 12.49
C ASP A 272 14.80 19.17 11.24
N VAL A 273 13.71 18.43 11.04
CA VAL A 273 13.37 17.76 9.79
C VAL A 273 12.04 18.31 9.29
N ILE A 274 12.10 19.07 8.20
CA ILE A 274 10.96 19.78 7.62
C ILE A 274 10.46 18.99 6.43
N PHE A 275 9.16 18.72 6.40
CA PHE A 275 8.49 18.01 5.31
C PHE A 275 7.63 18.99 4.54
N THR A 276 7.81 19.01 3.21
CA THR A 276 7.07 19.91 2.33
C THR A 276 6.31 19.13 1.24
N VAL A 277 5.15 19.65 0.86
CA VAL A 277 4.44 19.23 -0.34
C VAL A 277 4.11 20.47 -1.18
N ASN A 278 4.45 20.42 -2.45
CA ASN A 278 4.24 21.52 -3.39
C ASN A 278 4.79 22.88 -2.88
N GLY A 279 5.96 22.84 -2.21
CA GLY A 279 6.62 24.00 -1.65
C GLY A 279 6.09 24.48 -0.29
N THR A 280 5.02 23.88 0.23
CA THR A 280 4.42 24.23 1.52
C THR A 280 4.86 23.25 2.60
N GLU A 281 5.31 23.75 3.76
CA GLU A 281 5.58 22.93 4.95
C GLU A 281 4.29 22.29 5.45
N VAL A 282 4.26 20.95 5.52
CA VAL A 282 3.10 20.19 6.01
C VAL A 282 3.30 19.69 7.43
N THR A 283 4.55 19.50 7.85
CA THR A 283 4.91 19.17 9.22
C THR A 283 6.42 19.35 9.46
N ARG A 284 6.80 19.44 10.72
CA ARG A 284 8.18 19.49 11.19
C ARG A 284 8.35 18.50 12.34
N LEU A 285 9.44 17.78 12.35
CA LEU A 285 9.81 16.83 13.38
C LEU A 285 11.23 17.13 13.89
N THR A 286 11.56 16.63 15.07
CA THR A 286 12.95 16.59 15.51
C THR A 286 13.68 15.41 14.86
N LYS A 287 14.97 15.57 14.60
CA LYS A 287 15.85 14.55 14.00
C LYS A 287 15.81 13.21 14.75
N SER A 288 15.59 13.24 16.06
CA SER A 288 15.47 12.03 16.90
C SER A 288 14.24 11.16 16.61
N LYS A 289 13.26 11.65 15.85
CA LYS A 289 12.02 10.91 15.52
C LYS A 289 12.11 10.10 14.25
N VAL A 290 13.11 10.36 13.40
CA VAL A 290 13.24 9.76 12.07
C VAL A 290 14.70 9.46 11.77
N HIS A 291 14.94 8.50 10.87
CA HIS A 291 16.28 8.27 10.32
C HIS A 291 16.57 9.34 9.28
N THR A 292 17.70 10.04 9.38
CA THR A 292 18.05 11.11 8.44
C THR A 292 19.30 10.78 7.63
N ASP A 293 20.28 10.08 8.22
CA ASP A 293 21.57 9.82 7.61
C ASP A 293 21.56 8.47 6.90
N GLY A 294 21.80 8.46 5.60
CA GLY A 294 21.79 7.24 4.80
C GLY A 294 21.29 7.42 3.36
N MET A 295 20.88 6.32 2.74
CA MET A 295 20.33 6.32 1.39
C MET A 295 18.97 7.00 1.34
N TYR A 296 18.66 7.62 0.20
CA TYR A 296 17.38 8.24 -0.09
C TYR A 296 16.95 7.89 -1.51
N ALA A 297 15.67 7.75 -1.76
CA ALA A 297 15.01 7.70 -3.06
C ALA A 297 13.48 7.59 -2.90
N PHE A 298 12.86 6.47 -3.38
CA PHE A 298 11.41 6.38 -3.52
C PHE A 298 10.84 5.19 -2.76
N ARG A 299 9.65 5.41 -2.23
CA ARG A 299 8.81 4.36 -1.65
C ARG A 299 7.47 4.37 -2.37
N ILE A 300 7.17 3.32 -3.15
CA ILE A 300 5.99 3.25 -4.00
C ILE A 300 5.12 2.07 -3.58
N GLY A 301 3.83 2.32 -3.43
CA GLY A 301 2.84 1.31 -3.08
C GLY A 301 2.59 0.31 -4.21
N HIS A 302 1.90 -0.79 -3.89
CA HIS A 302 1.59 -1.83 -4.87
C HIS A 302 0.55 -1.35 -5.90
N ASN A 303 0.59 -1.93 -7.10
CA ASN A 303 -0.36 -1.65 -8.17
C ASN A 303 -0.49 -0.18 -8.54
N LEU A 304 0.53 0.62 -8.29
CA LEU A 304 0.63 2.00 -8.74
C LEU A 304 1.42 2.09 -10.05
N ASP A 305 1.13 3.16 -10.76
CA ASP A 305 1.83 3.59 -11.95
C ASP A 305 2.24 5.05 -11.69
N VAL A 306 3.56 5.29 -11.54
CA VAL A 306 4.09 6.58 -11.02
C VAL A 306 5.24 7.05 -11.88
N ASP A 307 5.15 8.29 -12.35
CA ASP A 307 6.29 9.03 -12.91
C ASP A 307 7.00 9.80 -11.80
N VAL A 308 8.32 9.84 -11.85
CA VAL A 308 9.16 10.62 -10.93
C VAL A 308 10.12 11.46 -11.74
N ASP A 309 10.10 12.77 -11.53
CA ASP A 309 10.97 13.72 -12.20
C ASP A 309 11.31 14.91 -11.28
N GLN A 310 11.97 15.93 -11.83
CA GLN A 310 12.39 17.13 -11.10
C GLN A 310 13.06 16.83 -9.77
N LEU A 311 14.02 15.89 -9.80
CA LEU A 311 14.78 15.56 -8.61
C LEU A 311 15.74 16.71 -8.25
N ASN A 312 15.60 17.23 -7.03
CA ASN A 312 16.60 18.08 -6.41
C ASN A 312 17.31 17.26 -5.33
N ARG A 313 18.60 16.98 -5.59
CA ARG A 313 19.43 16.06 -4.78
C ARG A 313 20.44 16.81 -3.95
#